data_6a48ea82205d35585673b2c7f24210bb
#
_entry.id   6a48ea82205d35585673b2c7f24210bb
#
_cell.length_a   1.000
_cell.length_b   1.000
_cell.length_c   1.000
_cell.angle_alpha   90.00
_cell.angle_beta   90.00
_cell.angle_gamma   90.00
#
_symmetry.space_group_name_H-M   'P 1'
#
loop_
_entity.id
_entity.type
_entity.pdbx_description
1 polymer ?
#
loop_
_entity_poly.entity_id
_entity_poly.type
_entity_poly.pdbx_seq_one_letter_code
_entity_poly.pdbx_strand_id
1 'polypeptide(L)'
;MTHVSAIQFPYTPERCPMKLRKTLLATAMVVASTVAFAHGTEDHAKPDGPVKKEQKDWGIAGDAKAAKRIIEVSMLDTMKFSPDKVAVKVGDTVKFVVKNTGGQMHEFVIGTQKENAEHAALMMKFPNMEHDEPYMAHVPPGKIGEIIWKFNKAGDFDFACLIAGHYQAGMIGKITVAAAGKSDAHTQHKH
;
A
#
# COMPACT_ATOMS: atom_id res chain seq x y z
N MET A 1 -43.66 41.88 -19.07
CA MET A 1 -44.77 41.40 -18.22
C MET A 1 -45.32 40.14 -18.85
N THR A 2 -44.89 38.99 -18.42
CA THR A 2 -45.38 37.68 -18.89
C THR A 2 -45.67 36.85 -17.66
N HIS A 3 -46.99 36.59 -17.45
CA HIS A 3 -47.52 35.76 -16.38
C HIS A 3 -47.15 34.29 -16.60
N VAL A 4 -46.53 33.64 -15.59
CA VAL A 4 -46.42 32.20 -15.53
C VAL A 4 -47.52 31.66 -14.62
N SER A 5 -48.44 30.92 -15.21
CA SER A 5 -49.58 30.25 -14.56
C SER A 5 -49.08 28.98 -13.87
N ALA A 6 -49.28 28.88 -12.56
CA ALA A 6 -48.99 27.64 -11.80
C ALA A 6 -50.17 26.65 -11.95
N ILE A 7 -49.89 25.44 -12.41
CA ILE A 7 -50.85 24.35 -12.47
C ILE A 7 -50.80 23.60 -11.14
N GLN A 8 -51.90 23.64 -10.38
CA GLN A 8 -52.10 22.85 -9.17
C GLN A 8 -52.83 21.55 -9.52
N PHE A 9 -52.24 20.42 -9.13
CA PHE A 9 -52.89 19.12 -9.17
C PHE A 9 -53.53 18.81 -7.81
N PRO A 10 -54.82 18.34 -7.78
CA PRO A 10 -55.45 17.96 -6.52
C PRO A 10 -55.04 16.54 -6.11
N TYR A 11 -54.51 16.44 -4.90
CA TYR A 11 -54.20 15.17 -4.23
C TYR A 11 -55.43 14.69 -3.46
N THR A 12 -55.97 13.53 -3.88
CA THR A 12 -57.04 12.83 -3.14
C THR A 12 -56.47 11.62 -2.41
N PRO A 13 -56.64 11.51 -1.10
CA PRO A 13 -56.21 10.30 -0.38
C PRO A 13 -57.31 9.26 -0.40
N GLU A 14 -57.09 8.14 -1.07
CA GLU A 14 -57.93 6.98 -0.96
C GLU A 14 -57.72 6.23 0.35
N ARG A 15 -58.80 6.07 1.12
CA ARG A 15 -58.82 5.26 2.35
C ARG A 15 -59.12 3.81 1.98
N CYS A 16 -58.20 2.92 2.23
CA CYS A 16 -58.42 1.48 2.15
C CYS A 16 -58.94 0.93 3.51
N PRO A 17 -60.05 0.18 3.55
CA PRO A 17 -60.56 -0.34 4.82
C PRO A 17 -59.83 -1.59 5.29
N MET A 18 -59.29 -1.54 6.51
CA MET A 18 -58.70 -2.66 7.21
C MET A 18 -59.73 -3.70 7.67
N LYS A 19 -59.72 -4.86 7.09
CA LYS A 19 -60.45 -6.03 7.64
C LYS A 19 -59.62 -6.74 8.69
N LEU A 20 -60.06 -6.59 9.95
CA LEU A 20 -59.51 -7.25 11.13
C LEU A 20 -59.90 -8.73 11.10
N ARG A 21 -58.96 -9.64 10.95
CA ARG A 21 -59.10 -11.05 11.25
C ARG A 21 -58.20 -11.42 12.42
N LYS A 22 -58.84 -11.68 13.55
CA LYS A 22 -58.20 -12.25 14.76
C LYS A 22 -57.92 -13.72 14.47
N THR A 23 -56.67 -14.15 14.59
CA THR A 23 -56.32 -15.53 14.90
C THR A 23 -55.09 -15.50 15.81
N LEU A 24 -55.32 -15.90 17.05
CA LEU A 24 -54.27 -16.23 18.00
C LEU A 24 -53.61 -17.54 17.56
N LEU A 25 -52.30 -17.55 17.51
CA LEU A 25 -51.49 -18.73 17.86
C LEU A 25 -50.14 -18.21 18.38
N ALA A 26 -49.93 -18.45 19.66
CA ALA A 26 -48.66 -18.19 20.32
C ALA A 26 -47.68 -19.31 19.99
N THR A 27 -46.59 -18.99 19.40
CA THR A 27 -45.38 -19.84 19.42
C THR A 27 -44.19 -18.92 19.69
N ALA A 28 -43.69 -18.97 20.91
CA ALA A 28 -42.48 -18.31 21.33
C ALA A 28 -41.29 -19.01 20.68
N MET A 29 -40.74 -18.40 19.60
CA MET A 29 -39.47 -18.78 19.02
C MET A 29 -38.44 -17.77 19.54
N VAL A 30 -37.65 -18.18 20.52
CA VAL A 30 -36.47 -17.45 20.98
C VAL A 30 -35.46 -17.57 19.87
N VAL A 31 -35.38 -16.53 19.02
CA VAL A 31 -34.27 -16.38 18.10
C VAL A 31 -33.13 -15.71 18.86
N ALA A 32 -32.16 -16.52 19.28
CA ALA A 32 -30.90 -16.03 19.78
C ALA A 32 -30.16 -15.37 18.56
N SER A 33 -30.25 -14.05 18.43
CA SER A 33 -29.50 -13.27 17.50
C SER A 33 -28.04 -13.25 17.94
N THR A 34 -27.23 -14.18 17.44
CA THR A 34 -25.77 -14.05 17.52
C THR A 34 -25.36 -12.89 16.60
N VAL A 35 -25.08 -11.75 17.20
CA VAL A 35 -24.42 -10.64 16.51
C VAL A 35 -23.00 -11.11 16.24
N ALA A 36 -22.75 -11.69 15.08
CA ALA A 36 -21.42 -11.90 14.59
C ALA A 36 -20.83 -10.52 14.26
N PHE A 37 -20.00 -9.99 15.16
CA PHE A 37 -19.08 -8.90 14.82
C PHE A 37 -18.06 -9.49 13.84
N ALA A 38 -18.34 -9.39 12.57
CA ALA A 38 -17.34 -9.56 11.55
C ALA A 38 -16.41 -8.32 11.62
N HIS A 39 -15.43 -8.36 12.51
CA HIS A 39 -14.24 -7.55 12.37
C HIS A 39 -13.50 -8.12 11.17
N GLY A 40 -13.83 -7.62 9.99
CA GLY A 40 -13.00 -7.77 8.82
C GLY A 40 -11.73 -6.96 9.03
N THR A 41 -10.74 -7.54 9.70
CA THR A 41 -9.36 -7.18 9.48
C THR A 41 -9.03 -7.74 8.11
N GLU A 42 -9.23 -6.95 7.07
CA GLU A 42 -8.57 -7.23 5.80
C GLU A 42 -7.07 -6.99 6.03
N ASP A 43 -6.42 -7.95 6.65
CA ASP A 43 -5.00 -8.14 6.50
C ASP A 43 -4.82 -8.49 5.02
N HIS A 44 -4.26 -7.57 4.24
CA HIS A 44 -3.73 -7.88 2.93
C HIS A 44 -2.54 -8.83 3.15
N ALA A 45 -2.84 -10.08 3.50
CA ALA A 45 -1.87 -11.15 3.59
C ALA A 45 -1.22 -11.27 2.21
N LYS A 46 0.10 -11.08 2.16
CA LYS A 46 0.87 -11.42 0.95
C LYS A 46 0.44 -12.82 0.52
N PRO A 47 0.23 -13.05 -0.80
CA PRO A 47 -0.17 -14.37 -1.29
C PRO A 47 0.80 -15.42 -0.77
N ASP A 48 0.27 -16.52 -0.20
CA ASP A 48 1.01 -17.66 0.36
C ASP A 48 1.73 -18.51 -0.72
N GLY A 49 2.26 -17.85 -1.75
CA GLY A 49 3.00 -18.45 -2.83
C GLY A 49 4.49 -18.12 -2.79
N PRO A 50 5.33 -18.89 -3.50
CA PRO A 50 6.74 -18.55 -3.64
C PRO A 50 6.87 -17.15 -4.26
N VAL A 51 7.60 -16.25 -3.59
CA VAL A 51 7.85 -14.90 -4.08
C VAL A 51 8.54 -14.98 -5.43
N LYS A 52 7.95 -14.35 -6.46
CA LYS A 52 8.53 -14.27 -7.79
C LYS A 52 9.88 -13.56 -7.72
N LYS A 53 10.96 -14.29 -8.00
CA LYS A 53 12.33 -13.76 -8.00
C LYS A 53 12.70 -13.33 -9.42
N GLU A 54 12.35 -12.11 -9.78
CA GLU A 54 12.74 -11.50 -11.04
C GLU A 54 13.87 -10.50 -10.81
N GLN A 55 14.94 -10.58 -11.61
CA GLN A 55 16.05 -9.64 -11.52
C GLN A 55 15.64 -8.31 -12.13
N LYS A 56 15.72 -7.26 -11.33
CA LYS A 56 15.54 -5.86 -11.73
C LYS A 56 16.89 -5.13 -11.75
N ASP A 57 16.95 -3.95 -12.33
CA ASP A 57 18.17 -3.13 -12.32
C ASP A 57 18.56 -2.71 -10.90
N TRP A 58 17.59 -2.56 -10.01
CA TRP A 58 17.80 -2.21 -8.59
C TRP A 58 17.92 -3.40 -7.65
N GLY A 59 17.97 -4.64 -8.15
CA GLY A 59 18.16 -5.83 -7.29
C GLY A 59 17.17 -6.95 -7.59
N ILE A 60 16.90 -7.77 -6.58
CA ILE A 60 16.03 -8.95 -6.67
C ILE A 60 15.33 -9.17 -5.32
N ALA A 61 14.13 -9.79 -5.34
CA ALA A 61 13.43 -10.19 -4.13
C ALA A 61 14.33 -11.02 -3.21
N GLY A 62 14.49 -10.58 -1.97
CA GLY A 62 15.34 -11.21 -0.98
C GLY A 62 14.65 -12.37 -0.25
N ASP A 63 15.45 -13.14 0.47
CA ASP A 63 14.97 -14.12 1.43
C ASP A 63 14.92 -13.49 2.83
N ALA A 64 13.81 -13.69 3.55
CA ALA A 64 13.64 -13.14 4.90
C ALA A 64 14.75 -13.59 5.86
N LYS A 65 15.20 -14.84 5.74
CA LYS A 65 16.28 -15.40 6.56
C LYS A 65 17.66 -14.76 6.26
N ALA A 66 17.81 -14.19 5.07
CA ALA A 66 19.05 -13.51 4.66
C ALA A 66 19.05 -12.02 5.01
N ALA A 67 17.94 -11.45 5.44
CA ALA A 67 17.82 -10.05 5.79
C ALA A 67 18.52 -9.78 7.13
N LYS A 68 19.75 -9.29 7.06
CA LYS A 68 20.57 -8.94 8.25
C LYS A 68 20.38 -7.49 8.71
N ARG A 69 19.74 -6.67 7.89
CA ARG A 69 19.52 -5.25 8.17
C ARG A 69 18.04 -4.92 8.03
N ILE A 70 17.53 -4.21 9.04
CA ILE A 70 16.17 -3.68 9.02
C ILE A 70 16.30 -2.16 8.85
N ILE A 71 15.52 -1.60 7.94
CA ILE A 71 15.39 -0.16 7.73
C ILE A 71 13.94 0.20 7.90
N GLU A 72 13.65 1.03 8.90
CA GLU A 72 12.33 1.59 9.11
C GLU A 72 12.18 2.88 8.32
N VAL A 73 11.06 3.01 7.59
CA VAL A 73 10.72 4.22 6.84
C VAL A 73 9.28 4.62 7.17
N SER A 74 9.09 5.84 7.64
CA SER A 74 7.77 6.41 7.86
C SER A 74 7.28 7.12 6.60
N MET A 75 5.99 6.97 6.29
CA MET A 75 5.28 7.64 5.21
C MET A 75 4.33 8.67 5.80
N LEU A 76 4.39 9.90 5.30
CA LEU A 76 3.74 11.06 5.88
C LEU A 76 2.79 11.73 4.86
N ASP A 77 1.65 12.23 5.32
CA ASP A 77 0.70 12.99 4.47
C ASP A 77 1.27 14.33 3.95
N THR A 78 2.45 14.72 4.42
CA THR A 78 3.22 15.82 3.84
C THR A 78 3.94 15.43 2.54
N MET A 79 3.64 14.26 1.98
CA MET A 79 4.26 13.69 0.78
C MET A 79 5.77 13.50 0.95
N LYS A 80 6.16 12.97 2.11
CA LYS A 80 7.57 12.70 2.46
C LYS A 80 7.74 11.32 3.06
N PHE A 81 8.93 10.77 2.84
CA PHE A 81 9.46 9.63 3.57
C PHE A 81 10.43 10.11 4.67
N SER A 82 10.50 9.35 5.75
CA SER A 82 11.49 9.59 6.81
C SER A 82 12.09 8.26 7.29
N PRO A 83 13.39 8.01 7.05
CA PRO A 83 14.32 8.81 6.26
C PRO A 83 13.99 8.82 4.76
N ASP A 84 14.41 9.89 4.06
CA ASP A 84 14.31 10.03 2.60
C ASP A 84 15.58 9.58 1.84
N LYS A 85 16.61 9.15 2.57
CA LYS A 85 17.88 8.65 2.02
C LYS A 85 18.30 7.39 2.73
N VAL A 86 18.65 6.38 1.96
CA VAL A 86 19.10 5.08 2.41
C VAL A 86 20.43 4.74 1.72
N ALA A 87 21.42 4.32 2.50
CA ALA A 87 22.69 3.83 1.97
C ALA A 87 22.85 2.34 2.31
N VAL A 88 23.15 1.54 1.30
CA VAL A 88 23.39 0.09 1.39
C VAL A 88 24.61 -0.30 0.56
N LYS A 89 25.01 -1.57 0.59
CA LYS A 89 26.12 -2.11 -0.21
C LYS A 89 25.63 -3.24 -1.12
N VAL A 90 26.33 -3.45 -2.20
CA VAL A 90 26.14 -4.66 -3.04
C VAL A 90 26.28 -5.90 -2.17
N GLY A 91 25.32 -6.79 -2.24
CA GLY A 91 25.21 -8.02 -1.43
C GLY A 91 24.27 -7.89 -0.23
N ASP A 92 23.92 -6.68 0.20
CA ASP A 92 23.00 -6.50 1.32
C ASP A 92 21.60 -7.04 0.95
N THR A 93 21.02 -7.81 1.88
CA THR A 93 19.60 -8.12 1.90
C THR A 93 18.98 -7.33 3.04
N VAL A 94 18.05 -6.45 2.69
CA VAL A 94 17.42 -5.50 3.61
C VAL A 94 15.95 -5.84 3.76
N LYS A 95 15.46 -5.81 5.00
CA LYS A 95 14.04 -5.76 5.32
C LYS A 95 13.65 -4.30 5.53
N PHE A 96 12.88 -3.74 4.62
CA PHE A 96 12.21 -2.46 4.84
C PHE A 96 10.94 -2.69 5.64
N VAL A 97 10.78 -1.93 6.71
CA VAL A 97 9.55 -1.85 7.50
C VAL A 97 8.97 -0.47 7.27
N VAL A 98 7.94 -0.41 6.44
CA VAL A 98 7.35 0.86 6.00
C VAL A 98 6.08 1.15 6.80
N LYS A 99 6.08 2.26 7.54
CA LYS A 99 5.00 2.65 8.46
C LYS A 99 4.23 3.81 7.87
N ASN A 100 2.96 3.64 7.61
CA ASN A 100 2.09 4.75 7.24
C ASN A 100 1.61 5.44 8.53
N THR A 101 2.17 6.61 8.83
CA THR A 101 1.80 7.42 9.98
C THR A 101 0.79 8.53 9.63
N GLY A 102 0.34 8.58 8.37
CA GLY A 102 -0.65 9.50 7.86
C GLY A 102 -2.07 8.94 7.87
N GLY A 103 -3.00 9.72 7.36
CA GLY A 103 -4.41 9.38 7.18
C GLY A 103 -4.78 8.97 5.75
N GLN A 104 -3.85 9.03 4.81
CA GLN A 104 -4.04 8.64 3.41
C GLN A 104 -3.36 7.30 3.11
N MET A 105 -3.80 6.61 2.05
CA MET A 105 -3.10 5.46 1.51
C MET A 105 -1.74 5.90 0.97
N HIS A 106 -0.68 5.17 1.28
CA HIS A 106 0.64 5.37 0.71
C HIS A 106 1.20 4.06 0.15
N GLU A 107 2.15 4.21 -0.75
CA GLU A 107 2.95 3.11 -1.31
C GLU A 107 4.44 3.34 -1.06
N PHE A 108 5.17 2.24 -0.98
CA PHE A 108 6.62 2.25 -1.02
C PHE A 108 7.07 1.34 -2.17
N VAL A 109 7.60 1.93 -3.22
CA VAL A 109 7.99 1.22 -4.44
C VAL A 109 9.46 1.51 -4.73
N ILE A 110 10.30 0.46 -4.75
CA ILE A 110 11.72 0.57 -5.12
C ILE A 110 11.84 0.48 -6.64
N GLY A 111 12.61 1.38 -7.26
CA GLY A 111 12.80 1.37 -8.71
C GLY A 111 13.90 2.31 -9.17
N THR A 112 14.10 2.39 -10.49
CA THR A 112 14.86 3.48 -11.08
C THR A 112 14.00 4.74 -11.14
N GLN A 113 14.64 5.90 -11.19
CA GLN A 113 13.91 7.17 -11.35
C GLN A 113 13.00 7.14 -12.59
N LYS A 114 13.49 6.57 -13.70
CA LYS A 114 12.74 6.48 -14.96
C LYS A 114 11.49 5.63 -14.81
N GLU A 115 11.63 4.40 -14.28
CA GLU A 115 10.49 3.47 -14.15
C GLU A 115 9.46 3.97 -13.16
N ASN A 116 9.89 4.55 -12.02
CA ASN A 116 8.96 5.16 -11.07
C ASN A 116 8.20 6.34 -11.68
N ALA A 117 8.87 7.18 -12.49
CA ALA A 117 8.21 8.29 -13.19
C ALA A 117 7.20 7.82 -14.24
N GLU A 118 7.55 6.79 -15.03
CA GLU A 118 6.65 6.17 -16.02
C GLU A 118 5.44 5.52 -15.35
N HIS A 119 5.67 4.79 -14.26
CA HIS A 119 4.61 4.16 -13.49
C HIS A 119 3.69 5.20 -12.82
N ALA A 120 4.26 6.24 -12.20
CA ALA A 120 3.47 7.33 -11.64
C ALA A 120 2.59 8.04 -12.69
N ALA A 121 3.09 8.20 -13.92
CA ALA A 121 2.31 8.74 -15.03
C ALA A 121 1.16 7.80 -15.45
N LEU A 122 1.38 6.48 -15.37
CA LEU A 122 0.34 5.48 -15.61
C LEU A 122 -0.74 5.52 -14.54
N MET A 123 -0.35 5.61 -13.25
CA MET A 123 -1.28 5.72 -12.12
C MET A 123 -2.13 6.99 -12.17
N MET A 124 -1.63 8.08 -12.74
CA MET A 124 -2.44 9.28 -13.00
C MET A 124 -3.57 9.03 -14.01
N LYS A 125 -3.38 8.09 -14.95
CA LYS A 125 -4.40 7.73 -15.95
C LYS A 125 -5.35 6.66 -15.44
N PHE A 126 -4.86 5.76 -14.58
CA PHE A 126 -5.57 4.58 -14.08
C PHE A 126 -5.40 4.47 -12.56
N PRO A 127 -5.96 5.39 -11.76
CA PRO A 127 -5.68 5.50 -10.32
C PRO A 127 -6.14 4.30 -9.49
N ASN A 128 -7.03 3.47 -10.02
CA ASN A 128 -7.56 2.28 -9.36
C ASN A 128 -6.94 0.98 -9.90
N MET A 129 -5.83 1.05 -10.63
CA MET A 129 -5.15 -0.15 -11.11
C MET A 129 -4.43 -0.82 -9.93
N GLU A 130 -4.91 -2.00 -9.56
CA GLU A 130 -4.28 -2.82 -8.53
C GLU A 130 -3.18 -3.68 -9.14
N HIS A 131 -2.04 -3.74 -8.47
CA HIS A 131 -0.90 -4.59 -8.82
C HIS A 131 -0.06 -4.82 -7.57
N ASP A 132 0.57 -5.97 -7.48
CA ASP A 132 1.43 -6.33 -6.36
C ASP A 132 2.73 -6.93 -6.88
N GLU A 133 3.85 -6.35 -6.47
CA GLU A 133 5.17 -6.79 -6.87
C GLU A 133 6.08 -6.89 -5.62
N PRO A 134 7.10 -7.78 -5.64
CA PRO A 134 7.94 -7.98 -4.47
C PRO A 134 8.73 -6.76 -3.99
N TYR A 135 8.87 -5.75 -4.84
CA TYR A 135 9.57 -4.48 -4.57
C TYR A 135 8.64 -3.34 -4.17
N MET A 136 7.36 -3.65 -3.91
CA MET A 136 6.36 -2.65 -3.51
C MET A 136 5.55 -3.10 -2.29
N ALA A 137 5.01 -2.13 -1.57
CA ALA A 137 4.06 -2.33 -0.49
C ALA A 137 3.00 -1.23 -0.50
N HIS A 138 1.74 -1.64 -0.55
CA HIS A 138 0.59 -0.77 -0.33
C HIS A 138 0.29 -0.73 1.16
N VAL A 139 0.28 0.46 1.76
CA VAL A 139 0.17 0.59 3.21
C VAL A 139 -0.98 1.53 3.57
N PRO A 140 -2.11 0.99 4.02
CA PRO A 140 -3.24 1.79 4.50
C PRO A 140 -2.86 2.68 5.69
N PRO A 141 -3.68 3.71 6.01
CA PRO A 141 -3.49 4.57 7.18
C PRO A 141 -3.26 3.78 8.47
N GLY A 142 -2.19 4.12 9.21
CA GLY A 142 -1.86 3.49 10.48
C GLY A 142 -1.34 2.05 10.39
N LYS A 143 -1.11 1.51 9.18
CA LYS A 143 -0.62 0.15 8.97
C LYS A 143 0.88 0.13 8.69
N ILE A 144 1.41 -1.09 8.65
CA ILE A 144 2.82 -1.38 8.38
C ILE A 144 2.88 -2.35 7.21
N GLY A 145 3.76 -2.06 6.24
CA GLY A 145 4.12 -2.95 5.16
C GLY A 145 5.57 -3.42 5.28
N GLU A 146 5.92 -4.49 4.60
CA GLU A 146 7.27 -5.05 4.60
C GLU A 146 7.72 -5.40 3.19
N ILE A 147 8.97 -5.07 2.87
CA ILE A 147 9.65 -5.49 1.65
C ILE A 147 10.99 -6.11 2.03
N ILE A 148 11.32 -7.26 1.45
CA ILE A 148 12.63 -7.88 1.61
C ILE A 148 13.33 -7.85 0.27
N TRP A 149 14.39 -7.05 0.18
CA TRP A 149 15.06 -6.77 -1.06
C TRP A 149 16.56 -6.98 -0.97
N LYS A 150 17.14 -7.69 -1.96
CA LYS A 150 18.58 -7.89 -2.09
C LYS A 150 19.14 -6.96 -3.15
N PHE A 151 20.05 -6.10 -2.73
CA PHE A 151 20.80 -5.19 -3.62
C PHE A 151 22.02 -5.92 -4.17
N ASN A 152 21.98 -6.34 -5.41
CA ASN A 152 23.06 -7.10 -6.05
C ASN A 152 23.78 -6.33 -7.18
N LYS A 153 23.41 -5.07 -7.38
CA LYS A 153 24.04 -4.13 -8.31
C LYS A 153 24.31 -2.80 -7.61
N ALA A 154 25.47 -2.20 -7.86
CA ALA A 154 25.79 -0.85 -7.41
C ALA A 154 25.05 0.18 -8.25
N GLY A 155 24.72 1.33 -7.66
CA GLY A 155 24.05 2.43 -8.33
C GLY A 155 23.19 3.27 -7.40
N ASP A 156 22.57 4.28 -7.97
CA ASP A 156 21.60 5.12 -7.30
C ASP A 156 20.20 4.77 -7.81
N PHE A 157 19.32 4.48 -6.88
CA PHE A 157 17.94 4.10 -7.13
C PHE A 157 17.00 4.96 -6.29
N ASP A 158 15.72 4.89 -6.58
CA ASP A 158 14.69 5.62 -5.87
C ASP A 158 13.77 4.67 -5.11
N PHE A 159 13.12 5.18 -4.10
CA PHE A 159 11.85 4.67 -3.63
C PHE A 159 10.82 5.79 -3.68
N ALA A 160 9.59 5.45 -4.03
CA ALA A 160 8.56 6.44 -4.28
C ALA A 160 7.17 5.96 -3.85
N CYS A 161 6.26 6.91 -3.61
CA CYS A 161 4.83 6.64 -3.56
C CYS A 161 4.23 6.93 -4.93
N LEU A 162 3.62 5.92 -5.55
CA LEU A 162 3.07 6.03 -6.89
C LEU A 162 1.55 6.22 -6.92
N ILE A 163 0.91 6.32 -5.76
CA ILE A 163 -0.48 6.78 -5.66
C ILE A 163 -0.64 8.08 -6.46
N ALA A 164 -1.72 8.16 -7.23
CA ALA A 164 -1.97 9.29 -8.14
C ALA A 164 -1.78 10.64 -7.44
N GLY A 165 -0.86 11.46 -7.95
CA GLY A 165 -0.53 12.78 -7.41
C GLY A 165 0.60 12.81 -6.37
N HIS A 166 0.89 11.70 -5.65
CA HIS A 166 1.89 11.70 -4.58
C HIS A 166 3.32 11.82 -5.11
N TYR A 167 3.63 11.12 -6.20
CA TYR A 167 4.91 11.25 -6.89
C TYR A 167 5.16 12.69 -7.38
N GLN A 168 4.16 13.30 -8.00
CA GLN A 168 4.22 14.67 -8.51
C GLN A 168 4.36 15.70 -7.37
N ALA A 169 3.83 15.39 -6.19
CA ALA A 169 4.02 16.19 -4.97
C ALA A 169 5.41 16.00 -4.32
N GLY A 170 6.26 15.15 -4.91
CA GLY A 170 7.64 14.94 -4.47
C GLY A 170 7.79 13.87 -3.37
N MET A 171 6.87 12.90 -3.28
CA MET A 171 7.01 11.77 -2.36
C MET A 171 7.99 10.74 -2.92
N ILE A 172 9.28 11.09 -2.86
CA ILE A 172 10.41 10.35 -3.42
C ILE A 172 11.54 10.32 -2.40
N GLY A 173 12.20 9.18 -2.27
CA GLY A 173 13.43 9.01 -1.52
C GLY A 173 14.52 8.38 -2.37
N LYS A 174 15.74 8.30 -1.85
CA LYS A 174 16.93 7.85 -2.58
C LYS A 174 17.56 6.65 -1.90
N ILE A 175 18.03 5.68 -2.70
CA ILE A 175 18.85 4.56 -2.27
C ILE A 175 20.17 4.61 -3.00
N THR A 176 21.27 4.76 -2.27
CA THR A 176 22.61 4.61 -2.81
C THR A 176 23.16 3.23 -2.46
N VAL A 177 23.46 2.43 -3.48
CA VAL A 177 24.05 1.10 -3.37
C VAL A 177 25.55 1.20 -3.69
N ALA A 178 26.38 1.24 -2.65
CA ALA A 178 27.84 1.27 -2.82
C ALA A 178 28.35 -0.09 -3.35
N ALA A 179 29.37 -0.05 -4.21
CA ALA A 179 30.07 -1.27 -4.61
C ALA A 179 30.59 -2.04 -3.40
N ALA A 180 30.65 -3.36 -3.48
CA ALA A 180 31.30 -4.18 -2.47
C ALA A 180 32.76 -3.73 -2.38
N GLY A 181 33.20 -3.25 -1.21
CA GLY A 181 34.60 -2.92 -0.99
C GLY A 181 35.45 -4.16 -1.25
N LYS A 182 36.57 -4.00 -1.96
CA LYS A 182 37.62 -5.01 -1.96
C LYS A 182 38.01 -5.19 -0.48
N SER A 183 37.85 -6.38 0.07
CA SER A 183 38.44 -6.70 1.37
C SER A 183 39.92 -6.43 1.22
N ASP A 184 40.45 -5.46 1.94
CA ASP A 184 41.89 -5.28 2.07
C ASP A 184 42.44 -6.60 2.62
N ALA A 185 43.01 -7.41 1.75
CA ALA A 185 43.80 -8.57 2.13
C ALA A 185 44.98 -8.02 2.93
N HIS A 186 44.86 -8.13 4.23
CA HIS A 186 45.92 -7.76 5.17
C HIS A 186 47.17 -8.57 4.80
N THR A 187 48.07 -7.91 4.10
CA THR A 187 49.41 -8.46 3.82
C THR A 187 50.09 -8.60 5.21
N GLN A 188 50.08 -9.82 5.73
CA GLN A 188 50.94 -10.14 6.89
C GLN A 188 52.37 -10.10 6.41
N HIS A 189 53.04 -9.00 6.66
CA HIS A 189 54.51 -8.96 6.66
C HIS A 189 55.00 -9.83 7.82
N LYS A 190 55.50 -11.01 7.46
CA LYS A 190 56.42 -11.77 8.35
C LYS A 190 57.73 -11.00 8.46
N HIS A 191 58.08 -10.61 9.68
CA HIS A 191 59.43 -10.37 10.12
C HIS A 191 60.00 -11.61 10.76
#